data_dbb35b1cabb0c3a394131f431fbff270
#
_entry.id   dbb35b1cabb0c3a394131f431fbff270
#
_cell.length_a   1.000
_cell.length_b   1.000
_cell.length_c   1.000
_cell.angle_alpha   90.00
_cell.angle_beta   90.00
_cell.angle_gamma   90.00
#
_symmetry.space_group_name_H-M   'P 1'
#
loop_
_entity.id
_entity.type
_entity.pdbx_description
1 polymer ?
#
loop_
_entity_poly.entity_id
_entity_poly.type
_entity_poly.pdbx_seq_one_letter_code
_entity_poly.pdbx_strand_id
1 'polypeptide(L)'
;MKNACEGVMYPKDAAALVKASYKSATSYPQQSAPNNCKYIKVPHKSWTLCKGELERIFAGLQDESPKRIFVLAPLHKGPIIGERIAAYTPCKGCLKGSDWEIPLETPCEITSLGCVEQSDDVCTEEHSLEIIAPYLAVLYPSIPVAYLLAPENNANLDEIKQTIGRMACDSLIFVSDDEETHCASMWY
;
A
#
# COMPACT_ATOMS: atom_id res chain seq x y z
N MET A 1 3.25 -12.23 -7.65
CA MET A 1 4.36 -11.76 -6.79
C MET A 1 4.50 -12.71 -5.60
N LYS A 2 5.70 -13.03 -5.17
CA LYS A 2 5.95 -13.92 -4.03
C LYS A 2 5.94 -13.09 -2.74
N ASN A 3 5.42 -13.69 -1.68
CA ASN A 3 5.49 -13.17 -0.33
C ASN A 3 6.89 -13.45 0.26
N ALA A 4 7.60 -12.42 0.70
CA ALA A 4 8.96 -12.55 1.22
C ALA A 4 9.03 -12.45 2.76
N CYS A 5 8.03 -11.87 3.40
CA CYS A 5 8.08 -11.45 4.82
C CYS A 5 7.19 -12.27 5.75
N GLU A 6 6.38 -13.21 5.23
CA GLU A 6 5.52 -14.07 6.04
C GLU A 6 6.33 -14.95 7.00
N GLY A 7 5.89 -15.01 8.25
CA GLY A 7 6.59 -15.70 9.32
C GLY A 7 7.76 -14.93 9.94
N VAL A 8 8.16 -13.80 9.35
CA VAL A 8 9.20 -12.89 9.86
C VAL A 8 8.60 -11.57 10.33
N MET A 9 7.89 -10.88 9.46
CA MET A 9 7.29 -9.58 9.75
C MET A 9 5.86 -9.69 10.27
N TYR A 10 5.12 -10.72 9.86
CA TYR A 10 3.76 -11.04 10.28
C TYR A 10 3.52 -12.57 10.24
N PRO A 11 2.54 -13.11 11.00
CA PRO A 11 2.30 -14.56 11.09
C PRO A 11 1.62 -15.14 9.85
N LYS A 12 1.70 -16.46 9.68
CA LYS A 12 1.11 -17.18 8.53
C LYS A 12 -0.42 -17.21 8.54
N ASP A 13 -1.05 -17.08 9.70
CA ASP A 13 -2.50 -17.00 9.91
C ASP A 13 -2.98 -15.55 10.04
N ALA A 14 -2.32 -14.62 9.35
CA ALA A 14 -2.53 -13.19 9.49
C ALA A 14 -3.98 -12.76 9.21
N ALA A 15 -4.62 -13.28 8.15
CA ALA A 15 -6.00 -12.92 7.84
C ALA A 15 -6.99 -13.47 8.87
N ALA A 16 -6.75 -14.65 9.43
CA ALA A 16 -7.56 -15.19 10.52
C ALA A 16 -7.46 -14.31 11.78
N LEU A 17 -6.26 -13.84 12.13
CA LEU A 17 -6.03 -12.92 13.24
C LEU A 17 -6.70 -11.56 13.02
N VAL A 18 -6.61 -11.00 11.81
CA VAL A 18 -7.30 -9.75 11.44
C VAL A 18 -8.82 -9.90 11.62
N LYS A 19 -9.42 -10.98 11.11
CA LYS A 19 -10.87 -11.24 11.28
C LYS A 19 -11.28 -11.37 12.76
N ALA A 20 -10.42 -11.92 13.59
CA ALA A 20 -10.69 -12.06 15.02
C ALA A 20 -10.63 -10.71 15.74
N SER A 21 -9.70 -9.82 15.37
CA SER A 21 -9.48 -8.52 16.02
C SER A 21 -10.59 -7.50 15.73
N TYR A 22 -11.24 -7.56 14.56
CA TYR A 22 -12.31 -6.62 14.21
C TYR A 22 -13.53 -6.62 15.13
N LYS A 23 -13.73 -7.69 15.89
CA LYS A 23 -14.84 -7.79 16.87
C LYS A 23 -14.64 -6.90 18.10
N SER A 24 -13.44 -6.35 18.32
CA SER A 24 -13.06 -5.65 19.55
C SER A 24 -12.45 -4.26 19.37
N ALA A 25 -12.22 -3.80 18.13
CA ALA A 25 -11.47 -2.57 17.89
C ALA A 25 -12.38 -1.32 17.92
N THR A 26 -11.91 -0.27 18.63
CA THR A 26 -12.46 1.09 18.55
C THR A 26 -11.81 1.84 17.38
N SER A 27 -12.63 2.42 16.51
CA SER A 27 -12.18 3.13 15.30
C SER A 27 -11.45 4.45 15.59
N TYR A 28 -10.48 4.77 14.73
CA TYR A 28 -9.82 6.09 14.67
C TYR A 28 -10.60 7.06 13.78
N PRO A 29 -10.68 8.36 14.15
CA PRO A 29 -11.25 9.36 13.25
C PRO A 29 -10.34 9.52 12.02
N GLN A 30 -10.92 9.33 10.83
CA GLN A 30 -10.26 9.51 9.54
C GLN A 30 -10.43 10.93 9.02
N GLN A 31 -9.39 11.53 8.43
CA GLN A 31 -9.53 12.80 7.72
C GLN A 31 -10.14 12.55 6.34
N SER A 32 -11.27 13.18 6.10
CA SER A 32 -11.93 13.15 4.78
C SER A 32 -11.32 14.24 3.89
N ALA A 33 -10.86 13.84 2.71
CA ALA A 33 -10.44 14.74 1.64
C ALA A 33 -11.63 15.03 0.70
N PRO A 34 -11.59 16.10 -0.11
CA PRO A 34 -12.58 16.33 -1.14
C PRO A 34 -12.66 15.12 -2.10
N ASN A 35 -13.84 14.90 -2.70
CA ASN A 35 -14.14 13.80 -3.63
C ASN A 35 -14.16 12.38 -3.02
N ASN A 36 -14.47 12.23 -1.74
CA ASN A 36 -14.53 10.92 -1.08
C ASN A 36 -13.20 10.14 -1.12
N CYS A 37 -12.08 10.81 -1.29
CA CYS A 37 -10.74 10.24 -1.24
C CYS A 37 -10.21 10.30 0.20
N LYS A 38 -9.61 9.21 0.67
CA LYS A 38 -8.99 9.18 2.01
C LYS A 38 -7.51 8.86 1.90
N TYR A 39 -6.68 9.73 2.46
CA TYR A 39 -5.26 9.50 2.66
C TYR A 39 -5.02 8.92 4.05
N ILE A 40 -4.34 7.79 4.12
CA ILE A 40 -4.18 7.00 5.33
C ILE A 40 -2.70 6.68 5.49
N LYS A 41 -2.07 7.23 6.50
CA LYS A 41 -0.72 6.82 6.89
C LYS A 41 -0.77 5.46 7.55
N VAL A 42 0.12 4.56 7.16
CA VAL A 42 0.25 3.22 7.72
C VAL A 42 1.71 2.91 8.05
N PRO A 43 1.99 2.36 9.23
CA PRO A 43 3.32 1.91 9.55
C PRO A 43 3.68 0.68 8.70
N HIS A 44 4.97 0.53 8.34
CA HIS A 44 5.47 -0.65 7.63
C HIS A 44 6.50 -1.46 8.43
N LYS A 45 6.47 -1.33 9.76
CA LYS A 45 7.26 -2.15 10.70
C LYS A 45 6.63 -3.53 10.88
N SER A 46 7.36 -4.46 11.48
CA SER A 46 6.82 -5.78 11.80
C SER A 46 5.57 -5.68 12.70
N TRP A 47 4.65 -6.64 12.59
CA TRP A 47 3.43 -6.67 13.39
C TRP A 47 3.69 -6.69 14.90
N THR A 48 4.81 -7.24 15.35
CA THR A 48 5.22 -7.15 16.75
C THR A 48 5.28 -5.71 17.28
N LEU A 49 5.55 -4.76 16.39
CA LEU A 49 5.69 -3.34 16.74
C LEU A 49 4.45 -2.51 16.39
N CYS A 50 3.77 -2.80 15.29
CA CYS A 50 2.74 -1.92 14.76
C CYS A 50 1.32 -2.53 14.66
N LYS A 51 1.12 -3.81 14.99
CA LYS A 51 -0.18 -4.50 14.83
C LYS A 51 -1.34 -3.73 15.47
N GLY A 52 -1.19 -3.25 16.70
CA GLY A 52 -2.26 -2.52 17.40
C GLY A 52 -2.63 -1.20 16.74
N GLU A 53 -1.69 -0.54 16.06
CA GLU A 53 -1.94 0.66 15.27
C GLU A 53 -2.68 0.31 13.96
N LEU A 54 -2.22 -0.71 13.24
CA LEU A 54 -2.88 -1.22 12.05
C LEU A 54 -4.32 -1.65 12.35
N GLU A 55 -4.56 -2.40 13.43
CA GLU A 55 -5.90 -2.80 13.85
C GLU A 55 -6.84 -1.61 14.03
N ARG A 56 -6.38 -0.53 14.66
CA ARG A 56 -7.17 0.70 14.85
C ARG A 56 -7.44 1.43 13.53
N ILE A 57 -6.44 1.55 12.66
CA ILE A 57 -6.59 2.18 11.34
C ILE A 57 -7.64 1.41 10.53
N PHE A 58 -7.47 0.11 10.38
CA PHE A 58 -8.35 -0.70 9.55
C PHE A 58 -9.75 -0.92 10.15
N ALA A 59 -9.89 -0.87 11.48
CA ALA A 59 -11.22 -0.86 12.12
C ALA A 59 -12.05 0.36 11.71
N GLY A 60 -11.41 1.53 11.51
CA GLY A 60 -12.08 2.74 11.02
C GLY A 60 -12.48 2.71 9.54
N LEU A 61 -12.07 1.68 8.80
CA LEU A 61 -12.32 1.55 7.36
C LEU A 61 -13.35 0.47 7.01
N GLN A 62 -13.95 -0.21 7.99
CA GLN A 62 -14.86 -1.34 7.76
C GLN A 62 -16.11 -0.97 6.94
N ASP A 63 -16.59 0.26 7.09
CA ASP A 63 -17.79 0.75 6.39
C ASP A 63 -17.47 1.43 5.05
N GLU A 64 -16.19 1.47 4.65
CA GLU A 64 -15.77 2.08 3.39
C GLU A 64 -15.97 1.11 2.22
N SER A 65 -16.34 1.67 1.07
CA SER A 65 -16.54 0.92 -0.17
C SER A 65 -15.74 1.58 -1.31
N PRO A 66 -14.41 1.50 -1.27
CA PRO A 66 -13.58 2.15 -2.26
C PRO A 66 -13.73 1.50 -3.63
N LYS A 67 -13.66 2.29 -4.68
CA LYS A 67 -13.54 1.79 -6.06
C LYS A 67 -12.11 1.44 -6.43
N ARG A 68 -11.13 2.02 -5.73
CA ARG A 68 -9.69 1.85 -5.97
C ARG A 68 -8.91 1.94 -4.66
N ILE A 69 -7.80 1.22 -4.63
CA ILE A 69 -6.85 1.27 -3.53
C ILE A 69 -5.47 1.55 -4.12
N PHE A 70 -4.81 2.58 -3.61
CA PHE A 70 -3.40 2.85 -3.89
C PHE A 70 -2.60 2.59 -2.63
N VAL A 71 -1.44 1.98 -2.78
CA VAL A 71 -0.45 1.83 -1.72
C VAL A 71 0.85 2.46 -2.22
N LEU A 72 1.24 3.52 -1.57
CA LEU A 72 2.40 4.33 -1.90
C LEU A 72 3.47 4.11 -0.83
N ALA A 73 4.65 3.66 -1.24
CA ALA A 73 5.68 3.25 -0.30
C ALA A 73 7.09 3.68 -0.75
N PRO A 74 8.05 3.74 0.18
CA PRO A 74 9.44 3.96 -0.17
C PRO A 74 10.02 2.71 -0.82
N LEU A 75 10.99 2.90 -1.67
CA LEU A 75 11.89 1.87 -2.18
C LEU A 75 13.14 1.83 -1.30
N HIS A 76 13.25 0.84 -0.41
CA HIS A 76 14.42 0.70 0.47
C HIS A 76 15.58 -0.01 -0.21
N LYS A 77 15.28 -0.93 -1.10
CA LYS A 77 16.26 -1.71 -1.86
C LYS A 77 15.89 -1.67 -3.33
N GLY A 78 16.83 -1.39 -4.17
CA GLY A 78 16.58 -1.38 -5.59
C GLY A 78 17.83 -1.01 -6.37
N PRO A 79 17.83 -1.19 -7.68
CA PRO A 79 18.91 -0.73 -8.52
C PRO A 79 19.04 0.78 -8.35
N ILE A 80 20.28 1.28 -8.41
CA ILE A 80 20.53 2.73 -8.53
C ILE A 80 19.88 3.14 -9.85
N ILE A 81 18.77 3.81 -9.77
CA ILE A 81 17.91 4.13 -10.90
C ILE A 81 18.53 5.34 -11.60
N GLY A 82 18.59 5.25 -12.92
CA GLY A 82 18.83 6.43 -13.73
C GLY A 82 17.73 7.48 -13.48
N GLU A 83 18.04 8.75 -13.63
CA GLU A 83 17.21 9.93 -13.31
C GLU A 83 15.79 9.92 -13.93
N ARG A 84 15.45 8.92 -14.76
CA ARG A 84 14.17 8.87 -15.51
C ARG A 84 13.06 8.09 -14.79
N ILE A 85 13.38 7.16 -13.90
CA ILE A 85 12.37 6.34 -13.23
C ILE A 85 11.97 6.99 -11.91
N ALA A 86 10.71 7.39 -11.79
CA ALA A 86 10.16 8.01 -10.59
C ALA A 86 9.53 6.98 -9.64
N ALA A 87 8.98 5.88 -10.18
CA ALA A 87 8.40 4.82 -9.35
C ALA A 87 8.42 3.47 -10.06
N TYR A 88 8.35 2.41 -9.25
CA TYR A 88 8.11 1.03 -9.69
C TYR A 88 6.72 0.57 -9.29
N THR A 89 6.15 -0.32 -10.10
CA THR A 89 4.90 -1.02 -9.80
C THR A 89 5.01 -2.47 -10.25
N PRO A 90 4.32 -3.44 -9.57
CA PRO A 90 4.31 -4.82 -10.05
C PRO A 90 3.52 -4.96 -11.35
N CYS A 91 3.80 -6.02 -12.08
CA CYS A 91 2.95 -6.46 -13.16
C CYS A 91 1.55 -6.86 -12.62
N LYS A 92 0.55 -6.82 -13.50
CA LYS A 92 -0.79 -7.29 -13.14
C LYS A 92 -0.75 -8.74 -12.66
N GLY A 93 -1.41 -9.04 -11.53
CA GLY A 93 -1.42 -10.38 -10.95
C GLY A 93 -2.03 -10.42 -9.57
N CYS A 94 -1.37 -11.10 -8.65
CA CYS A 94 -1.77 -11.15 -7.25
C CYS A 94 -0.57 -11.27 -6.32
N LEU A 95 -0.74 -10.78 -5.10
CA LEU A 95 0.14 -11.06 -3.97
C LEU A 95 -0.58 -12.03 -3.03
N LYS A 96 0.12 -13.10 -2.62
CA LYS A 96 -0.46 -14.19 -1.82
C LYS A 96 0.36 -14.46 -0.57
N GLY A 97 -0.31 -14.61 0.56
CA GLY A 97 0.20 -15.26 1.76
C GLY A 97 -0.38 -16.65 1.95
N SER A 98 -0.17 -17.25 3.12
CA SER A 98 -0.69 -18.59 3.42
C SER A 98 -2.20 -18.63 3.56
N ASP A 99 -2.84 -17.57 4.07
CA ASP A 99 -4.28 -17.49 4.34
C ASP A 99 -4.96 -16.27 3.74
N TRP A 100 -4.29 -15.54 2.85
CA TRP A 100 -4.81 -14.34 2.19
C TRP A 100 -4.28 -14.19 0.75
N GLU A 101 -5.04 -13.44 -0.05
CA GLU A 101 -4.68 -13.05 -1.41
C GLU A 101 -5.27 -11.67 -1.73
N ILE A 102 -4.51 -10.82 -2.42
CA ILE A 102 -5.00 -9.54 -2.97
C ILE A 102 -4.67 -9.44 -4.46
N PRO A 103 -5.61 -8.95 -5.28
CA PRO A 103 -5.32 -8.65 -6.69
C PRO A 103 -4.46 -7.39 -6.80
N LEU A 104 -3.48 -7.43 -7.70
CA LEU A 104 -2.61 -6.30 -8.03
C LEU A 104 -2.92 -5.80 -9.44
N GLU A 105 -3.24 -4.52 -9.57
CA GLU A 105 -3.43 -3.89 -10.86
C GLU A 105 -3.22 -2.38 -10.75
N THR A 106 -2.15 -1.88 -11.35
CA THR A 106 -1.93 -0.44 -11.47
C THR A 106 -2.65 0.07 -12.72
N PRO A 107 -3.46 1.14 -12.61
CA PRO A 107 -4.18 1.72 -13.75
C PRO A 107 -3.26 2.08 -14.91
N CYS A 108 -3.76 1.91 -16.14
CA CYS A 108 -2.98 2.17 -17.35
C CYS A 108 -2.57 3.64 -17.49
N GLU A 109 -3.33 4.56 -16.92
CA GLU A 109 -2.98 5.99 -16.86
C GLU A 109 -1.66 6.23 -16.09
N ILE A 110 -1.33 5.36 -15.14
CA ILE A 110 -0.07 5.42 -14.39
C ILE A 110 1.01 4.60 -15.09
N THR A 111 0.71 3.37 -15.52
CA THR A 111 1.74 2.51 -16.14
C THR A 111 2.20 2.99 -17.51
N SER A 112 1.45 3.89 -18.16
CA SER A 112 1.87 4.53 -19.41
C SER A 112 2.76 5.75 -19.23
N LEU A 113 2.97 6.22 -17.99
CA LEU A 113 3.90 7.31 -17.72
C LEU A 113 5.33 6.84 -17.98
N GLY A 114 6.10 7.64 -18.70
CA GLY A 114 7.50 7.29 -19.04
C GLY A 114 8.45 7.24 -17.84
N CYS A 115 7.97 7.64 -16.65
CA CYS A 115 8.68 7.62 -15.39
C CYS A 115 8.27 6.46 -14.47
N VAL A 116 7.37 5.59 -14.90
CA VAL A 116 6.94 4.39 -14.13
C VAL A 116 7.41 3.12 -14.83
N GLU A 117 8.06 2.25 -14.08
CA GLU A 117 8.53 0.95 -14.57
C GLU A 117 7.77 -0.18 -13.90
N GLN A 118 7.32 -1.17 -14.69
CA GLN A 118 6.74 -2.40 -14.15
C GLN A 118 7.84 -3.41 -13.88
N SER A 119 8.02 -3.80 -12.61
CA SER A 119 9.04 -4.75 -12.19
C SER A 119 8.59 -5.56 -10.98
N ASP A 120 8.28 -6.84 -11.21
CA ASP A 120 7.95 -7.77 -10.11
C ASP A 120 9.17 -8.04 -9.22
N ASP A 121 10.37 -8.05 -9.77
CA ASP A 121 11.59 -8.31 -9.01
C ASP A 121 11.83 -7.23 -7.97
N VAL A 122 11.77 -5.96 -8.37
CA VAL A 122 11.91 -4.80 -7.46
C VAL A 122 10.80 -4.81 -6.41
N CYS A 123 9.55 -5.03 -6.82
CA CYS A 123 8.42 -5.00 -5.91
C CYS A 123 8.39 -6.18 -4.93
N THR A 124 9.00 -7.32 -5.28
CA THR A 124 9.05 -8.51 -4.40
C THR A 124 10.04 -8.34 -3.25
N GLU A 125 11.06 -7.51 -3.41
CA GLU A 125 12.04 -7.25 -2.36
C GLU A 125 11.53 -6.29 -1.27
N GLU A 126 10.39 -5.62 -1.51
CA GLU A 126 9.81 -4.64 -0.60
C GLU A 126 8.66 -5.23 0.22
N HIS A 127 8.64 -4.90 1.50
CA HIS A 127 7.69 -5.47 2.47
C HIS A 127 6.51 -4.57 2.81
N SER A 128 6.52 -3.29 2.42
CA SER A 128 5.54 -2.29 2.85
C SER A 128 4.09 -2.69 2.54
N LEU A 129 3.84 -3.27 1.35
CA LEU A 129 2.53 -3.79 1.00
C LEU A 129 2.17 -5.05 1.81
N GLU A 130 3.13 -5.96 2.01
CA GLU A 130 2.87 -7.23 2.70
C GLU A 130 2.40 -7.04 4.14
N ILE A 131 2.86 -5.99 4.82
CA ILE A 131 2.47 -5.66 6.19
C ILE A 131 0.96 -5.38 6.30
N ILE A 132 0.37 -4.71 5.31
CA ILE A 132 -1.04 -4.33 5.32
C ILE A 132 -1.93 -5.25 4.47
N ALA A 133 -1.34 -6.08 3.62
CA ALA A 133 -2.07 -6.94 2.69
C ALA A 133 -3.10 -7.87 3.35
N PRO A 134 -2.85 -8.49 4.52
CA PRO A 134 -3.86 -9.29 5.21
C PRO A 134 -5.11 -8.49 5.60
N TYR A 135 -4.95 -7.22 5.96
CA TYR A 135 -6.08 -6.32 6.26
C TYR A 135 -6.87 -5.99 4.99
N LEU A 136 -6.16 -5.66 3.90
CA LEU A 136 -6.80 -5.39 2.60
C LEU A 136 -7.55 -6.61 2.08
N ALA A 137 -6.97 -7.80 2.20
CA ALA A 137 -7.60 -9.06 1.78
C ALA A 137 -8.88 -9.36 2.57
N VAL A 138 -8.95 -8.99 3.85
CA VAL A 138 -10.13 -9.20 4.70
C VAL A 138 -11.21 -8.17 4.41
N LEU A 139 -10.87 -6.90 4.25
CA LEU A 139 -11.85 -5.82 4.05
C LEU A 139 -12.26 -5.65 2.59
N TYR A 140 -11.32 -5.79 1.66
CA TYR A 140 -11.50 -5.45 0.25
C TYR A 140 -11.01 -6.55 -0.71
N PRO A 141 -11.46 -7.81 -0.56
CA PRO A 141 -10.88 -8.96 -1.25
C PRO A 141 -10.94 -8.89 -2.78
N SER A 142 -11.86 -8.09 -3.31
CA SER A 142 -12.10 -7.97 -4.75
C SER A 142 -11.60 -6.66 -5.36
N ILE A 143 -11.05 -5.75 -4.54
CA ILE A 143 -10.60 -4.45 -5.03
C ILE A 143 -9.12 -4.54 -5.41
N PRO A 144 -8.75 -4.30 -6.68
CA PRO A 144 -7.35 -4.31 -7.07
C PRO A 144 -6.55 -3.23 -6.37
N VAL A 145 -5.32 -3.58 -5.99
CA VAL A 145 -4.38 -2.68 -5.34
C VAL A 145 -3.35 -2.21 -6.36
N ALA A 146 -3.26 -0.91 -6.54
CA ALA A 146 -2.15 -0.26 -7.24
C ALA A 146 -1.02 -0.02 -6.23
N TYR A 147 0.07 -0.75 -6.37
CA TYR A 147 1.24 -0.62 -5.51
C TYR A 147 2.35 0.15 -6.22
N LEU A 148 2.80 1.25 -5.63
CA LEU A 148 3.80 2.14 -6.19
C LEU A 148 4.95 2.32 -5.19
N LEU A 149 6.16 2.04 -5.65
CA LEU A 149 7.41 2.19 -4.91
C LEU A 149 8.22 3.32 -5.48
N ALA A 150 8.59 4.29 -4.68
CA ALA A 150 9.46 5.38 -5.10
C ALA A 150 10.74 5.43 -4.29
N PRO A 151 11.90 5.68 -4.93
CA PRO A 151 13.13 5.97 -4.22
C PRO A 151 12.99 7.21 -3.35
N GLU A 152 13.64 7.22 -2.20
CA GLU A 152 13.74 8.42 -1.38
C GLU A 152 14.38 9.57 -2.18
N ASN A 153 13.87 10.78 -1.94
CA ASN A 153 14.35 12.01 -2.60
C ASN A 153 14.16 12.07 -4.13
N ASN A 154 13.18 11.37 -4.69
CA ASN A 154 12.89 11.45 -6.12
C ASN A 154 12.07 12.71 -6.46
N ALA A 155 12.68 13.64 -7.19
CA ALA A 155 12.05 14.89 -7.64
C ALA A 155 10.99 14.71 -8.74
N ASN A 156 10.87 13.51 -9.34
CA ASN A 156 10.04 13.27 -10.52
C ASN A 156 8.67 12.65 -10.21
N LEU A 157 8.21 12.71 -8.95
CA LEU A 157 6.92 12.12 -8.54
C LEU A 157 5.70 12.97 -8.90
N ASP A 158 5.88 14.22 -9.29
CA ASP A 158 4.75 15.16 -9.47
C ASP A 158 3.76 14.70 -10.54
N GLU A 159 4.24 14.11 -11.64
CA GLU A 159 3.36 13.60 -12.70
C GLU A 159 2.50 12.42 -12.20
N ILE A 160 3.10 11.54 -11.40
CA ILE A 160 2.39 10.40 -10.78
C ILE A 160 1.36 10.92 -9.77
N LYS A 161 1.74 11.87 -8.90
CA LYS A 161 0.84 12.49 -7.91
C LYS A 161 -0.37 13.16 -8.57
N GLN A 162 -0.13 13.93 -9.63
CA GLN A 162 -1.20 14.57 -10.40
C GLN A 162 -2.12 13.54 -11.07
N THR A 163 -1.56 12.44 -11.58
CA THR A 163 -2.35 11.37 -12.20
C THR A 163 -3.19 10.65 -11.16
N ILE A 164 -2.62 10.28 -10.01
CA ILE A 164 -3.38 9.73 -8.87
C ILE A 164 -4.48 10.70 -8.44
N GLY A 165 -4.17 11.98 -8.28
CA GLY A 165 -5.13 13.02 -7.89
C GLY A 165 -6.34 13.13 -8.82
N ARG A 166 -6.15 12.97 -10.15
CA ARG A 166 -7.25 12.93 -11.12
C ARG A 166 -8.13 11.68 -10.98
N MET A 167 -7.57 10.59 -10.49
CA MET A 167 -8.23 9.28 -10.36
C MET A 167 -8.78 9.02 -8.96
N ALA A 168 -8.50 9.87 -7.99
CA ALA A 168 -8.68 9.60 -6.56
C ALA A 168 -10.15 9.60 -6.07
N CYS A 169 -11.12 9.86 -6.94
CA CYS A 169 -12.53 9.80 -6.55
C CYS A 169 -12.91 8.40 -6.03
N ASP A 170 -13.53 8.34 -4.85
CA ASP A 170 -13.90 7.10 -4.15
C ASP A 170 -12.71 6.15 -3.94
N SER A 171 -11.54 6.68 -3.57
CA SER A 171 -10.33 5.89 -3.40
C SER A 171 -9.81 5.92 -1.97
N LEU A 172 -9.16 4.82 -1.56
CA LEU A 172 -8.28 4.79 -0.39
C LEU A 172 -6.83 4.86 -0.86
N ILE A 173 -6.07 5.77 -0.28
CA ILE A 173 -4.64 5.95 -0.57
C ILE A 173 -3.88 5.69 0.72
N PHE A 174 -3.26 4.53 0.82
CA PHE A 174 -2.38 4.19 1.92
C PHE A 174 -0.98 4.70 1.61
N VAL A 175 -0.43 5.49 2.52
CA VAL A 175 0.95 5.97 2.44
C VAL A 175 1.73 5.27 3.54
N SER A 176 2.65 4.43 3.11
CA SER A 176 3.57 3.74 4.00
C SER A 176 4.55 4.73 4.59
N ASP A 177 4.53 4.89 5.91
CA ASP A 177 5.34 5.88 6.61
C ASP A 177 5.84 5.30 7.93
N ASP A 178 7.04 5.67 8.30
CA ASP A 178 7.56 5.46 9.65
C ASP A 178 8.30 6.71 10.13
N GLU A 179 8.59 6.77 11.43
CA GLU A 179 9.25 7.92 12.03
C GLU A 179 10.69 8.14 11.51
N GLU A 180 11.28 7.12 10.89
CA GLU A 180 12.67 7.14 10.43
C GLU A 180 12.79 7.60 8.97
N THR A 181 11.84 7.21 8.11
CA THR A 181 11.95 7.42 6.65
C THR A 181 11.27 8.67 6.13
N HIS A 182 10.37 9.31 6.92
CA HIS A 182 9.60 10.49 6.48
C HIS A 182 8.94 10.35 5.10
N CYS A 183 8.68 9.11 4.68
CA CYS A 183 8.20 8.78 3.33
C CYS A 183 6.89 9.48 2.96
N ALA A 184 6.03 9.75 3.96
CA ALA A 184 4.79 10.47 3.70
C ALA A 184 5.02 11.81 3.01
N SER A 185 6.11 12.53 3.32
CA SER A 185 6.41 13.82 2.70
C SER A 185 6.74 13.73 1.21
N MET A 186 7.09 12.56 0.70
CA MET A 186 7.35 12.34 -0.74
C MET A 186 6.05 12.28 -1.55
N TRP A 187 4.98 11.73 -0.94
CA TRP A 187 3.72 11.46 -1.62
C TRP A 187 2.61 12.50 -1.39
N TYR A 188 2.83 13.46 -0.48
CA TYR A 188 1.93 14.58 -0.19
C TYR A 188 2.25 15.87 -0.96
#